data_209e6899595da3a11291838588d8527c
#
_entry.id   209e6899595da3a11291838588d8527c
#
_cell.length_a   1.000
_cell.length_b   1.000
_cell.length_c   1.000
_cell.angle_alpha   90.00
_cell.angle_beta   90.00
_cell.angle_gamma   90.00
#
_symmetry.space_group_name_H-M   'P 1'
#
loop_
_entity.id
_entity.type
_entity.pdbx_description
1 polymer ?
#
loop_
_entity_poly.entity_id
_entity_poly.type
_entity_poly.pdbx_seq_one_letter_code
_entity_poly.pdbx_strand_id
1 'polypeptide(L)'
;MNYTTAQLPRREKNALRLELRRRLGLPRYTLGEEIFSAVSHGVSALYAVGALVWLLLTCRPTALRLVSAAVFGGTMVLLYTVSTLYHGLGLNRAKVVFRSLDHCTIFLLIAGTYTPITLVCLGGWK
;
A
#
# COMPACT_ATOMS: atom_id res chain seq x y z
N MET A 1 -4.20 -39.51 8.08
CA MET A 1 -4.31 -38.62 9.26
C MET A 1 -4.21 -37.17 8.78
N ASN A 2 -5.34 -36.49 8.64
CA ASN A 2 -5.37 -35.09 8.23
C ASN A 2 -5.18 -34.20 9.46
N TYR A 3 -3.95 -33.89 9.80
CA TYR A 3 -3.69 -32.87 10.83
C TYR A 3 -4.03 -31.50 10.25
N THR A 4 -5.08 -30.88 10.78
CA THR A 4 -5.39 -29.48 10.46
C THR A 4 -4.22 -28.63 10.96
N THR A 5 -3.70 -27.73 10.13
CA THR A 5 -2.58 -26.82 10.45
C THR A 5 -2.78 -26.05 11.78
N ALA A 6 -4.02 -25.96 12.27
CA ALA A 6 -4.37 -25.37 13.56
C ALA A 6 -3.78 -26.10 14.77
N GLN A 7 -3.55 -27.40 14.68
CA GLN A 7 -3.10 -28.27 15.80
C GLN A 7 -1.57 -28.41 15.90
N LEU A 8 -0.81 -27.87 14.94
CA LEU A 8 0.65 -27.97 14.95
C LEU A 8 1.29 -27.10 16.06
N PRO A 9 2.40 -27.55 16.66
CA PRO A 9 3.20 -26.75 17.58
C PRO A 9 3.67 -25.44 16.92
N ARG A 10 3.86 -24.37 17.71
CA ARG A 10 4.26 -23.04 17.23
C ARG A 10 5.54 -23.07 16.37
N ARG A 11 6.51 -23.94 16.73
CA ARG A 11 7.76 -24.11 15.96
C ARG A 11 7.51 -24.66 14.58
N GLU A 12 6.67 -25.68 14.43
CA GLU A 12 6.31 -26.29 13.14
C GLU A 12 5.50 -25.36 12.25
N LYS A 13 4.56 -24.60 12.85
CA LYS A 13 3.83 -23.54 12.13
C LYS A 13 4.78 -22.51 11.52
N ASN A 14 5.78 -22.09 12.28
CA ASN A 14 6.77 -21.12 11.80
C ASN A 14 7.65 -21.71 10.68
N ALA A 15 8.09 -22.95 10.82
CA ALA A 15 8.87 -23.65 9.79
C ALA A 15 8.06 -23.79 8.49
N LEU A 16 6.79 -24.20 8.57
CA LEU A 16 5.90 -24.33 7.43
C LEU A 16 5.68 -22.95 6.73
N ARG A 17 5.48 -21.89 7.49
CA ARG A 17 5.35 -20.54 6.95
C ARG A 17 6.61 -20.09 6.22
N LEU A 18 7.79 -20.35 6.75
CA LEU A 18 9.06 -20.03 6.10
C LEU A 18 9.24 -20.80 4.79
N GLU A 19 8.88 -22.08 4.78
CA GLU A 19 8.95 -22.91 3.56
C GLU A 19 7.95 -22.42 2.49
N LEU A 20 6.72 -22.10 2.87
CA LEU A 20 5.73 -21.51 1.96
C LEU A 20 6.20 -20.17 1.38
N ARG A 21 6.80 -19.30 2.21
CA ARG A 21 7.36 -18.03 1.75
C ARG A 21 8.48 -18.27 0.73
N ARG A 22 9.36 -19.24 1.01
CA ARG A 22 10.45 -19.63 0.10
C ARG A 22 9.92 -20.11 -1.25
N ARG A 23 8.91 -20.99 -1.25
CA ARG A 23 8.25 -21.50 -2.47
C ARG A 23 7.56 -20.41 -3.27
N LEU A 24 6.99 -19.42 -2.61
CA LEU A 24 6.31 -18.29 -3.23
C LEU A 24 7.26 -17.13 -3.58
N GLY A 25 8.56 -17.24 -3.29
CA GLY A 25 9.53 -16.17 -3.51
C GLY A 25 9.26 -14.89 -2.66
N LEU A 26 8.56 -15.05 -1.53
CA LEU A 26 8.20 -13.93 -0.65
C LEU A 26 9.29 -13.65 0.38
N PRO A 27 9.48 -12.38 0.80
CA PRO A 27 10.44 -12.01 1.83
C PRO A 27 10.10 -12.63 3.19
N ARG A 28 11.11 -12.74 4.06
CA ARG A 28 10.99 -13.34 5.39
C ARG A 28 10.50 -12.30 6.40
N TYR A 29 9.20 -12.08 6.46
CA TYR A 29 8.59 -11.26 7.52
C TYR A 29 8.04 -12.16 8.63
N THR A 30 8.16 -11.71 9.86
CA THR A 30 7.45 -12.27 10.99
C THR A 30 5.97 -11.93 10.92
N LEU A 31 5.12 -12.67 11.63
CA LEU A 31 3.69 -12.35 11.69
C LEU A 31 3.45 -10.97 12.31
N GLY A 32 4.26 -10.60 13.31
CA GLY A 32 4.16 -9.30 13.97
C GLY A 32 4.46 -8.14 13.01
N GLU A 33 5.51 -8.25 12.20
CA GLU A 33 5.85 -7.25 11.17
C GLU A 33 4.73 -7.11 10.14
N GLU A 34 4.12 -8.21 9.70
CA GLU A 34 3.01 -8.15 8.75
C GLU A 34 1.76 -7.48 9.34
N ILE A 35 1.41 -7.83 10.59
CA ILE A 35 0.27 -7.21 11.28
C ILE A 35 0.54 -5.71 11.49
N PHE A 36 1.73 -5.35 11.97
CA PHE A 36 2.09 -3.96 12.18
C PHE A 36 2.03 -3.15 10.87
N SER A 37 2.59 -3.68 9.78
CA SER A 37 2.56 -3.04 8.47
C SER A 37 1.13 -2.92 7.94
N ALA A 38 0.31 -3.98 8.04
CA ALA A 38 -1.08 -3.94 7.61
C ALA A 38 -1.90 -2.89 8.38
N VAL A 39 -1.73 -2.82 9.71
CA VAL A 39 -2.45 -1.85 10.54
C VAL A 39 -1.98 -0.42 10.28
N SER A 40 -0.67 -0.18 10.26
CA SER A 40 -0.12 1.16 10.04
C SER A 40 -0.50 1.71 8.66
N HIS A 41 -0.38 0.90 7.61
CA HIS A 41 -0.79 1.30 6.26
C HIS A 41 -2.31 1.45 6.15
N GLY A 42 -3.10 0.62 6.83
CA GLY A 42 -4.56 0.75 6.89
C GLY A 42 -5.01 2.08 7.50
N VAL A 43 -4.40 2.46 8.63
CA VAL A 43 -4.63 3.78 9.25
C VAL A 43 -4.19 4.91 8.32
N SER A 44 -3.03 4.77 7.65
CA SER A 44 -2.53 5.73 6.67
C SER A 44 -3.46 5.87 5.46
N ALA A 45 -4.09 4.76 5.01
CA ALA A 45 -5.06 4.80 3.92
C ALA A 45 -6.30 5.63 4.30
N LEU A 46 -6.84 5.44 5.51
CA LEU A 46 -7.96 6.24 6.01
C LEU A 46 -7.58 7.72 6.13
N TYR A 47 -6.39 8.01 6.65
CA TYR A 47 -5.88 9.38 6.72
C TYR A 47 -5.72 9.98 5.32
N ALA A 48 -5.20 9.23 4.35
CA ALA A 48 -5.02 9.69 2.97
C ALA A 48 -6.35 10.03 2.29
N VAL A 49 -7.41 9.25 2.54
CA VAL A 49 -8.77 9.58 2.06
C VAL A 49 -9.25 10.89 2.67
N GLY A 50 -9.13 11.06 3.99
CA GLY A 50 -9.53 12.30 4.66
C GLY A 50 -8.74 13.51 4.15
N ALA A 51 -7.43 13.36 3.97
CA ALA A 51 -6.55 14.41 3.44
C ALA A 51 -6.90 14.77 1.99
N LEU A 52 -7.22 13.77 1.15
CA LEU A 52 -7.65 14.01 -0.24
C LEU A 52 -8.95 14.80 -0.28
N VAL A 53 -9.96 14.38 0.52
CA VAL A 53 -11.24 15.09 0.60
C VAL A 53 -11.03 16.52 1.09
N TRP A 54 -10.27 16.70 2.16
CA TRP A 54 -9.93 18.02 2.68
C TRP A 54 -9.25 18.90 1.63
N LEU A 55 -8.26 18.35 0.93
CA LEU A 55 -7.52 19.07 -0.11
C LEU A 55 -8.44 19.51 -1.26
N LEU A 56 -9.33 18.63 -1.73
CA LEU A 56 -10.29 18.95 -2.80
C LEU A 56 -11.30 20.02 -2.38
N LEU A 57 -11.73 20.04 -1.12
CA LEU A 57 -12.70 21.03 -0.61
C LEU A 57 -12.07 22.40 -0.34
N THR A 58 -10.79 22.45 0.00
CA THR A 58 -10.10 23.68 0.42
C THR A 58 -9.24 24.32 -0.66
N CYS A 59 -8.84 23.55 -1.71
CA CYS A 59 -8.06 24.13 -2.79
C CYS A 59 -8.91 25.13 -3.61
N ARG A 60 -8.25 26.20 -4.09
CA ARG A 60 -8.92 27.11 -5.03
C ARG A 60 -9.32 26.35 -6.29
N PRO A 61 -10.56 26.47 -6.81
CA PRO A 61 -11.11 25.63 -7.87
C PRO A 61 -10.59 26.01 -9.26
N THR A 62 -9.31 25.77 -9.51
CA THR A 62 -8.74 25.82 -10.86
C THR A 62 -8.51 24.39 -11.35
N ALA A 63 -8.70 24.14 -12.65
CA ALA A 63 -8.55 22.80 -13.22
C ALA A 63 -7.18 22.17 -12.87
N LEU A 64 -6.10 22.93 -12.97
CA LEU A 64 -4.75 22.44 -12.63
C LEU A 64 -4.60 22.03 -11.18
N ARG A 65 -5.16 22.80 -10.24
CA ARG A 65 -5.10 22.49 -8.81
C ARG A 65 -5.96 21.28 -8.44
N LEU A 66 -7.16 21.19 -9.01
CA LEU A 66 -8.05 20.05 -8.78
C LEU A 66 -7.43 18.76 -9.32
N VAL A 67 -6.89 18.78 -10.54
CA VAL A 67 -6.19 17.63 -11.12
C VAL A 67 -4.97 17.24 -10.28
N SER A 68 -4.16 18.21 -9.86
CA SER A 68 -2.98 17.97 -9.03
C SER A 68 -3.36 17.35 -7.68
N ALA A 69 -4.39 17.86 -7.02
CA ALA A 69 -4.89 17.34 -5.76
C ALA A 69 -5.43 15.91 -5.91
N ALA A 70 -6.22 15.67 -6.97
CA ALA A 70 -6.80 14.35 -7.24
C ALA A 70 -5.71 13.31 -7.57
N VAL A 71 -4.73 13.66 -8.39
CA VAL A 71 -3.62 12.74 -8.76
C VAL A 71 -2.75 12.44 -7.54
N PHE A 72 -2.31 13.45 -6.81
CA PHE A 72 -1.48 13.27 -5.62
C PHE A 72 -2.21 12.45 -4.55
N GLY A 73 -3.41 12.89 -4.13
CA GLY A 73 -4.16 12.20 -3.10
C GLY A 73 -4.61 10.80 -3.54
N GLY A 74 -5.03 10.66 -4.79
CA GLY A 74 -5.44 9.36 -5.35
C GLY A 74 -4.30 8.33 -5.36
N THR A 75 -3.08 8.73 -5.76
CA THR A 75 -1.91 7.83 -5.73
C THR A 75 -1.51 7.47 -4.30
N MET A 76 -1.67 8.38 -3.34
CA MET A 76 -1.41 8.12 -1.92
C MET A 76 -2.41 7.12 -1.34
N VAL A 77 -3.71 7.28 -1.62
CA VAL A 77 -4.76 6.32 -1.23
C VAL A 77 -4.49 4.96 -1.85
N LEU A 78 -4.16 4.91 -3.14
CA LEU A 78 -3.86 3.68 -3.86
C LEU A 78 -2.68 2.93 -3.22
N LEU A 79 -1.56 3.61 -2.97
CA LEU A 79 -0.37 3.00 -2.35
C LEU A 79 -0.71 2.39 -1.00
N TYR A 80 -1.30 3.15 -0.08
CA TYR A 80 -1.58 2.64 1.27
C TYR A 80 -2.62 1.52 1.27
N THR A 81 -3.61 1.55 0.35
CA THR A 81 -4.60 0.48 0.22
C THR A 81 -3.95 -0.81 -0.30
N VAL A 82 -3.16 -0.73 -1.37
CA VAL A 82 -2.46 -1.90 -1.94
C VAL A 82 -1.49 -2.50 -0.92
N SER A 83 -0.73 -1.66 -0.21
CA SER A 83 0.21 -2.11 0.82
C SER A 83 -0.51 -2.78 2.00
N THR A 84 -1.64 -2.22 2.45
CA THR A 84 -2.49 -2.85 3.49
C THR A 84 -2.94 -4.23 3.07
N LEU A 85 -3.44 -4.37 1.84
CA LEU A 85 -3.88 -5.65 1.29
C LEU A 85 -2.71 -6.64 1.17
N TYR A 86 -1.54 -6.20 0.67
CA TYR A 86 -0.37 -7.05 0.59
C TYR A 86 0.03 -7.63 1.94
N HIS A 87 0.10 -6.81 2.98
CA HIS A 87 0.49 -7.26 4.32
C HIS A 87 -0.64 -8.03 5.03
N GLY A 88 -1.90 -7.70 4.79
CA GLY A 88 -3.06 -8.38 5.37
C GLY A 88 -3.39 -9.75 4.75
N LEU A 89 -2.95 -10.01 3.52
CA LEU A 89 -3.22 -11.27 2.85
C LEU A 89 -2.41 -12.43 3.45
N GLY A 90 -3.07 -13.60 3.54
CA GLY A 90 -2.41 -14.86 3.85
C GLY A 90 -1.39 -15.28 2.79
N LEU A 91 -0.56 -16.29 3.11
CA LEU A 91 0.45 -16.82 2.19
C LEU A 91 -0.20 -17.59 1.03
N ASN A 92 -0.49 -16.91 -0.06
CA ASN A 92 -1.10 -17.44 -1.26
C ASN A 92 -0.56 -16.74 -2.52
N ARG A 93 -1.02 -17.18 -3.70
CA ARG A 93 -0.61 -16.57 -4.98
C ARG A 93 -1.03 -15.10 -5.11
N ALA A 94 -2.17 -14.72 -4.54
CA ALA A 94 -2.61 -13.32 -4.55
C ALA A 94 -1.59 -12.42 -3.83
N LYS A 95 -1.00 -12.87 -2.71
CA LYS A 95 0.05 -12.13 -2.00
C LYS A 95 1.26 -11.84 -2.89
N VAL A 96 1.62 -12.73 -3.82
CA VAL A 96 2.71 -12.50 -4.78
C VAL A 96 2.36 -11.38 -5.75
N VAL A 97 1.13 -11.37 -6.26
CA VAL A 97 0.63 -10.30 -7.15
C VAL A 97 0.60 -8.97 -6.42
N PHE A 98 0.01 -8.94 -5.22
CA PHE A 98 -0.06 -7.72 -4.42
C PHE A 98 1.31 -7.18 -4.00
N ARG A 99 2.32 -8.05 -3.83
CA ARG A 99 3.71 -7.60 -3.63
C ARG A 99 4.22 -6.80 -4.84
N SER A 100 3.99 -7.27 -6.05
CA SER A 100 4.41 -6.54 -7.26
C SER A 100 3.68 -5.22 -7.40
N LEU A 101 2.37 -5.21 -7.12
CA LEU A 101 1.57 -3.99 -7.12
C LEU A 101 2.04 -2.99 -6.07
N ASP A 102 2.31 -3.44 -4.84
CA ASP A 102 2.84 -2.63 -3.74
C ASP A 102 4.14 -1.91 -4.14
N HIS A 103 5.05 -2.60 -4.81
CA HIS A 103 6.28 -1.99 -5.32
C HIS A 103 6.02 -1.00 -6.47
N CYS A 104 5.08 -1.31 -7.37
CA CYS A 104 4.74 -0.43 -8.48
C CYS A 104 4.03 0.86 -8.02
N THR A 105 3.20 0.79 -6.98
CA THR A 105 2.48 1.97 -6.47
C THR A 105 3.41 3.04 -5.88
N ILE A 106 4.63 2.68 -5.47
CA ILE A 106 5.64 3.64 -5.03
C ILE A 106 6.02 4.59 -6.18
N PHE A 107 6.23 4.07 -7.38
CA PHE A 107 6.54 4.90 -8.56
C PHE A 107 5.36 5.80 -8.95
N LEU A 108 4.13 5.29 -8.81
CA LEU A 108 2.92 6.10 -9.03
C LEU A 108 2.80 7.23 -8.00
N LEU A 109 3.14 6.99 -6.74
CA LEU A 109 3.16 8.03 -5.72
C LEU A 109 4.23 9.08 -6.01
N ILE A 110 5.43 8.67 -6.44
CA ILE A 110 6.49 9.61 -6.85
C ILE A 110 5.96 10.51 -7.99
N ALA A 111 5.39 9.95 -9.05
CA ALA A 111 4.78 10.72 -10.12
C ALA A 111 3.65 11.64 -9.61
N GLY A 112 2.81 11.12 -8.70
CA GLY A 112 1.74 11.87 -8.06
C GLY A 112 2.23 13.06 -7.25
N THR A 113 3.34 12.93 -6.53
CA THR A 113 3.94 14.04 -5.74
C THR A 113 4.56 15.12 -6.64
N TYR A 114 5.11 14.74 -7.78
CA TYR A 114 5.64 15.71 -8.75
C TYR A 114 4.52 16.48 -9.48
N THR A 115 3.33 15.92 -9.61
CA THR A 115 2.20 16.54 -10.34
C THR A 115 1.85 17.95 -9.81
N PRO A 116 1.59 18.19 -8.51
CA PRO A 116 1.34 19.56 -8.02
C PRO A 116 2.54 20.48 -8.15
N ILE A 117 3.76 19.96 -8.03
CA ILE A 117 4.98 20.76 -8.16
C ILE A 117 5.08 21.28 -9.61
N THR A 118 4.91 20.40 -10.59
CA THR A 118 5.06 20.77 -12.00
C THR A 118 3.90 21.60 -12.52
N LEU A 119 2.66 21.27 -12.18
CA LEU A 119 1.47 21.94 -12.72
C LEU A 119 1.13 23.25 -11.98
N VAL A 120 1.36 23.31 -10.67
CA VAL A 120 0.97 24.46 -9.85
C VAL A 120 2.15 25.38 -9.55
N CYS A 121 3.30 24.84 -9.12
CA CYS A 121 4.44 25.67 -8.74
C CYS A 121 5.25 26.14 -9.95
N LEU A 122 5.50 25.27 -10.93
CA LEU A 122 6.29 25.62 -12.11
C LEU A 122 5.44 26.17 -13.27
N GLY A 123 4.14 25.92 -13.29
CA GLY A 123 3.22 26.42 -14.32
C GLY A 123 3.04 27.95 -14.35
N GLY A 124 3.54 28.66 -13.35
CA GLY A 124 3.58 30.13 -13.32
C GLY A 124 4.77 30.77 -14.05
N TRP A 125 5.62 29.98 -14.69
CA TRP A 125 6.81 30.42 -15.44
C TRP A 125 6.53 30.60 -16.93
N LYS A 126 5.42 31.31 -17.25
CA LYS A 126 5.14 31.80 -18.61
C LYS A 126 5.23 33.32 -18.63
#